data_d317cd76904a8f9ee8e7890e403e8879
#
_entry.id   d317cd76904a8f9ee8e7890e403e8879
#
_cell.length_a   1.000
_cell.length_b   1.000
_cell.length_c   1.000
_cell.angle_alpha   90.00
_cell.angle_beta   90.00
_cell.angle_gamma   90.00
#
_symmetry.space_group_name_H-M   'P 1'
#
loop_
_entity.id
_entity.type
_entity.pdbx_description
1 polymer ?
#
loop_
_entity_poly.entity_id
_entity_poly.type
_entity_poly.pdbx_seq_one_letter_code
_entity_poly.pdbx_strand_id
1 'polypeptide(L)'
;MIYFLSDAHLGSRAITNAPEHIQKNVSLLQQMEKDATAVYLLGDIFDFWYEYIWERYQVKDGQILLPRGKEVYRPLLTRLRHMTDRGIEVHFFIGNHDLWTFGGLSRITGMTVHRAPCSVTLYGKRIYMAHGDGLVPSDYMQRLPQASQQRIRRFMHLRALFHHPAAQWFHRCLPPCLGDAFGYGWARKSRMKELNHPCPYKGEYNEELVLFAKEQEKNGNRHDYYIFGHRHIDLDLMITPSARVILLGDMFKLWTFARMTENGELKLENYE
;
A
#
# COMPACT_ATOMS: atom_id res chain seq x y z
N MET A 1 13.41 3.69 -15.36
CA MET A 1 11.96 3.80 -15.12
C MET A 1 11.65 3.75 -13.63
N ILE A 2 10.53 4.38 -13.18
CA ILE A 2 10.03 4.26 -11.80
C ILE A 2 8.63 3.64 -11.84
N TYR A 3 8.38 2.67 -10.95
CA TYR A 3 7.13 1.93 -10.88
C TYR A 3 6.41 2.15 -9.56
N PHE A 4 5.09 2.19 -9.60
CA PHE A 4 4.21 2.37 -8.44
C PHE A 4 3.13 1.30 -8.44
N LEU A 5 3.04 0.54 -7.34
CA LEU A 5 2.07 -0.53 -7.15
C LEU A 5 1.43 -0.40 -5.76
N SER A 6 0.24 -0.96 -5.59
CA SER A 6 -0.42 -1.08 -4.27
C SER A 6 -1.39 -2.24 -4.23
N ASP A 7 -1.93 -2.51 -3.05
CA ASP A 7 -3.12 -3.35 -2.86
C ASP A 7 -2.99 -4.75 -3.50
N ALA A 8 -1.89 -5.44 -3.25
CA ALA A 8 -1.70 -6.80 -3.71
C ALA A 8 -2.37 -7.84 -2.80
N HIS A 9 -2.57 -7.51 -1.52
CA HIS A 9 -3.22 -8.37 -0.51
C HIS A 9 -2.77 -9.82 -0.54
N LEU A 10 -1.46 -10.02 -0.65
CA LEU A 10 -0.86 -11.34 -0.72
C LEU A 10 -1.18 -12.14 0.54
N GLY A 11 -1.52 -13.41 0.37
CA GLY A 11 -1.92 -14.30 1.45
C GLY A 11 -3.39 -14.16 1.87
N SER A 12 -4.19 -13.36 1.16
CA SER A 12 -5.62 -13.24 1.41
C SER A 12 -6.33 -14.57 1.22
N ARG A 13 -7.10 -14.97 2.24
CA ARG A 13 -7.95 -16.16 2.19
C ARG A 13 -9.18 -16.00 1.29
N ALA A 14 -9.45 -14.80 0.84
CA ALA A 14 -10.54 -14.50 -0.09
C ALA A 14 -10.11 -14.57 -1.55
N ILE A 15 -8.82 -14.63 -1.82
CA ILE A 15 -8.27 -14.80 -3.17
C ILE A 15 -8.05 -16.29 -3.41
N THR A 16 -8.72 -16.82 -4.45
CA THR A 16 -8.52 -18.20 -4.89
C THR A 16 -7.11 -18.36 -5.45
N ASN A 17 -6.47 -19.52 -5.20
CA ASN A 17 -5.13 -19.83 -5.68
C ASN A 17 -4.04 -18.82 -5.24
N ALA A 18 -3.89 -18.66 -3.93
CA ALA A 18 -2.89 -17.75 -3.35
C ALA A 18 -1.44 -17.96 -3.85
N PRO A 19 -0.94 -19.19 -4.10
CA PRO A 19 0.39 -19.39 -4.67
C PRO A 19 0.56 -18.80 -6.07
N GLU A 20 -0.41 -18.96 -6.94
CA GLU A 20 -0.40 -18.40 -8.29
C GLU A 20 -0.46 -16.87 -8.26
N HIS A 21 -1.29 -16.31 -7.37
CA HIS A 21 -1.37 -14.87 -7.16
C HIS A 21 -0.01 -14.29 -6.72
N ILE A 22 0.69 -14.94 -5.78
CA ILE A 22 2.03 -14.53 -5.38
C ILE A 22 2.99 -14.64 -6.57
N GLN A 23 2.95 -15.74 -7.32
CA GLN A 23 3.84 -15.96 -8.46
C GLN A 23 3.61 -14.93 -9.57
N LYS A 24 2.37 -14.53 -9.84
CA LYS A 24 2.05 -13.47 -10.83
C LYS A 24 2.66 -12.12 -10.39
N ASN A 25 2.56 -11.77 -9.10
CA ASN A 25 3.22 -10.56 -8.56
C ASN A 25 4.76 -10.66 -8.66
N VAL A 26 5.35 -11.82 -8.43
CA VAL A 26 6.81 -12.05 -8.61
C VAL A 26 7.20 -11.87 -10.08
N SER A 27 6.40 -12.39 -11.00
CA SER A 27 6.66 -12.26 -12.46
C SER A 27 6.59 -10.80 -12.91
N LEU A 28 5.64 -10.02 -12.39
CA LEU A 28 5.55 -8.59 -12.65
C LEU A 28 6.80 -7.84 -12.15
N LEU A 29 7.22 -8.08 -10.89
CA LEU A 29 8.44 -7.46 -10.36
C LEU A 29 9.68 -7.88 -11.16
N GLN A 30 9.74 -9.12 -11.65
CA GLN A 30 10.83 -9.59 -12.53
C GLN A 30 10.82 -8.87 -13.87
N GLN A 31 9.68 -8.53 -14.41
CA GLN A 31 9.57 -7.72 -15.62
C GLN A 31 10.04 -6.28 -15.37
N MET A 32 9.58 -5.67 -14.29
CA MET A 32 9.97 -4.31 -13.90
C MET A 32 11.48 -4.19 -13.61
N GLU A 33 12.08 -5.21 -13.03
CA GLU A 33 13.51 -5.25 -12.71
C GLU A 33 14.43 -5.02 -13.93
N LYS A 34 13.95 -5.22 -15.15
CA LYS A 34 14.76 -5.07 -16.37
C LYS A 34 15.18 -3.62 -16.62
N ASP A 35 14.37 -2.65 -16.19
CA ASP A 35 14.60 -1.23 -16.46
C ASP A 35 14.27 -0.31 -15.26
N ALA A 36 13.81 -0.88 -14.14
CA ALA A 36 13.52 -0.10 -12.94
C ALA A 36 14.75 0.54 -12.33
N THR A 37 14.67 1.81 -12.02
CA THR A 37 15.57 2.51 -11.10
C THR A 37 15.01 2.56 -9.69
N ALA A 38 13.67 2.63 -9.56
CA ALA A 38 12.97 2.57 -8.28
C ALA A 38 11.61 1.89 -8.42
N VAL A 39 11.14 1.26 -7.32
CA VAL A 39 9.81 0.68 -7.18
C VAL A 39 9.19 1.16 -5.87
N TYR A 40 8.00 1.74 -5.95
CA TYR A 40 7.21 2.23 -4.83
C TYR A 40 6.00 1.31 -4.60
N LEU A 41 5.98 0.62 -3.46
CA LEU A 41 4.89 -0.24 -3.00
C LEU A 41 4.03 0.58 -2.04
N LEU A 42 2.87 1.06 -2.47
CA LEU A 42 2.06 2.02 -1.73
C LEU A 42 1.04 1.38 -0.77
N GLY A 43 1.49 0.37 -0.02
CA GLY A 43 0.73 -0.26 1.07
C GLY A 43 -0.22 -1.37 0.63
N ASP A 44 -0.69 -2.12 1.62
CA ASP A 44 -1.56 -3.28 1.47
C ASP A 44 -1.01 -4.34 0.49
N ILE A 45 0.32 -4.50 0.49
CA ILE A 45 1.00 -5.55 -0.28
C ILE A 45 0.71 -6.93 0.33
N PHE A 46 0.62 -6.98 1.65
CA PHE A 46 0.20 -8.19 2.38
C PHE A 46 -1.23 -8.02 2.91
N ASP A 47 -2.05 -9.06 2.82
CA ASP A 47 -3.41 -9.04 3.39
C ASP A 47 -3.40 -8.91 4.91
N PHE A 48 -2.34 -9.43 5.54
CA PHE A 48 -1.99 -9.18 6.93
C PHE A 48 -0.48 -9.42 7.13
N TRP A 49 0.22 -8.38 7.59
CA TRP A 49 1.63 -8.49 7.97
C TRP A 49 1.82 -7.96 9.38
N TYR A 50 2.43 -8.79 10.22
CA TYR A 50 2.73 -8.44 11.60
C TYR A 50 4.10 -8.99 12.01
N GLU A 51 4.91 -8.18 12.71
CA GLU A 51 6.22 -8.57 13.23
C GLU A 51 6.18 -8.64 14.76
N TYR A 52 6.10 -9.85 15.32
CA TYR A 52 6.13 -10.08 16.77
C TYR A 52 7.56 -10.01 17.30
N ILE A 53 7.72 -9.70 18.60
CA ILE A 53 9.04 -9.65 19.25
C ILE A 53 9.73 -11.02 19.29
N TRP A 54 8.96 -12.08 19.24
CA TRP A 54 9.42 -13.48 19.25
C TRP A 54 9.92 -13.96 17.90
N GLU A 55 9.64 -13.26 16.84
CA GLU A 55 9.97 -13.64 15.48
C GLU A 55 11.34 -13.14 15.06
N ARG A 56 12.02 -13.95 14.29
CA ARG A 56 13.32 -13.61 13.72
C ARG A 56 13.25 -13.55 12.20
N TYR A 57 13.66 -12.41 11.67
CA TYR A 57 13.78 -12.14 10.25
C TYR A 57 15.27 -12.01 9.94
N GLN A 58 15.81 -12.94 9.16
CA GLN A 58 17.26 -13.03 8.91
C GLN A 58 17.53 -13.40 7.46
N VAL A 59 18.72 -13.03 7.00
CA VAL A 59 19.30 -13.55 5.77
C VAL A 59 20.54 -14.36 6.17
N LYS A 60 20.58 -15.64 5.77
CA LYS A 60 21.70 -16.53 6.02
C LYS A 60 22.06 -17.25 4.72
N ASP A 61 23.33 -17.23 4.35
CA ASP A 61 23.84 -17.86 3.14
C ASP A 61 23.04 -17.45 1.87
N GLY A 62 22.66 -16.16 1.79
CA GLY A 62 21.85 -15.60 0.69
C GLY A 62 20.36 -15.97 0.74
N GLN A 63 19.92 -16.77 1.71
CA GLN A 63 18.53 -17.17 1.84
C GLN A 63 17.78 -16.39 2.91
N ILE A 64 16.55 -15.98 2.59
CA ILE A 64 15.64 -15.35 3.54
C ILE A 64 15.03 -16.40 4.46
N LEU A 65 15.31 -16.28 5.76
CA LEU A 65 14.70 -17.09 6.81
C LEU A 65 13.51 -16.32 7.40
N LEU A 66 12.32 -16.92 7.33
CA LEU A 66 11.07 -16.34 7.79
C LEU A 66 10.51 -17.09 8.98
N PRO A 67 9.77 -16.39 9.86
CA PRO A 67 8.97 -17.03 10.89
C PRO A 67 7.93 -17.97 10.29
N ARG A 68 7.51 -18.95 11.11
CA ARG A 68 6.47 -19.92 10.74
C ARG A 68 5.18 -19.21 10.31
N GLY A 69 4.60 -19.67 9.22
CA GLY A 69 3.37 -19.09 8.65
C GLY A 69 3.59 -17.97 7.66
N LYS A 70 4.82 -17.44 7.53
CA LYS A 70 5.19 -16.40 6.57
C LYS A 70 6.00 -16.91 5.38
N GLU A 71 6.27 -18.22 5.33
CA GLU A 71 7.08 -18.84 4.28
C GLU A 71 6.48 -18.68 2.88
N VAL A 72 5.16 -18.57 2.81
CA VAL A 72 4.42 -18.34 1.56
C VAL A 72 4.87 -17.05 0.83
N TYR A 73 5.31 -16.05 1.57
CA TYR A 73 5.77 -14.78 1.01
C TYR A 73 7.24 -14.81 0.54
N ARG A 74 7.98 -15.89 0.81
CA ARG A 74 9.41 -15.99 0.48
C ARG A 74 9.72 -15.67 -0.99
N PRO A 75 8.97 -16.17 -1.99
CA PRO A 75 9.27 -15.86 -3.40
C PRO A 75 9.27 -14.35 -3.69
N LEU A 76 8.25 -13.63 -3.20
CA LEU A 76 8.16 -12.18 -3.36
C LEU A 76 9.30 -11.45 -2.63
N LEU A 77 9.52 -11.78 -1.35
CA LEU A 77 10.55 -11.15 -0.53
C LEU A 77 11.96 -11.40 -1.08
N THR A 78 12.21 -12.59 -1.63
CA THR A 78 13.47 -12.90 -2.32
C THR A 78 13.62 -12.06 -3.59
N ARG A 79 12.54 -11.86 -4.36
CA ARG A 79 12.56 -10.98 -5.53
C ARG A 79 12.87 -9.53 -5.15
N LEU A 80 12.19 -8.99 -4.15
CA LEU A 80 12.44 -7.62 -3.66
C LEU A 80 13.87 -7.47 -3.15
N ARG A 81 14.39 -8.47 -2.42
CA ARG A 81 15.79 -8.50 -1.99
C ARG A 81 16.75 -8.48 -3.18
N HIS A 82 16.51 -9.31 -4.19
CA HIS A 82 17.35 -9.34 -5.39
C HIS A 82 17.37 -7.98 -6.11
N MET A 83 16.23 -7.28 -6.17
CA MET A 83 16.15 -5.93 -6.75
C MET A 83 17.00 -4.93 -5.95
N THR A 84 16.90 -4.93 -4.62
CA THR A 84 17.70 -4.02 -3.77
C THR A 84 19.19 -4.35 -3.83
N ASP A 85 19.58 -5.62 -3.86
CA ASP A 85 20.97 -6.05 -3.99
C ASP A 85 21.57 -5.64 -5.36
N ARG A 86 20.74 -5.41 -6.39
CA ARG A 86 21.13 -4.85 -7.69
C ARG A 86 21.13 -3.33 -7.74
N GLY A 87 20.86 -2.65 -6.64
CA GLY A 87 20.84 -1.19 -6.54
C GLY A 87 19.54 -0.52 -7.00
N ILE A 88 18.45 -1.30 -7.21
CA ILE A 88 17.12 -0.73 -7.46
C ILE A 88 16.57 -0.25 -6.12
N GLU A 89 16.16 1.02 -6.04
CA GLU A 89 15.53 1.56 -4.85
C GLU A 89 14.11 0.97 -4.67
N VAL A 90 13.89 0.24 -3.57
CA VAL A 90 12.57 -0.30 -3.27
C VAL A 90 12.02 0.39 -2.02
N HIS A 91 10.90 1.07 -2.18
CA HIS A 91 10.20 1.80 -1.14
C HIS A 91 8.89 1.10 -0.80
N PHE A 92 8.63 0.91 0.48
CA PHE A 92 7.41 0.29 0.99
C PHE A 92 6.68 1.27 1.91
N PHE A 93 5.48 1.67 1.54
CA PHE A 93 4.58 2.43 2.40
C PHE A 93 3.71 1.47 3.17
N ILE A 94 3.51 1.72 4.46
CA ILE A 94 2.57 0.93 5.23
C ILE A 94 1.13 1.29 4.81
N GLY A 95 0.31 0.25 4.60
CA GLY A 95 -1.13 0.37 4.46
C GLY A 95 -1.87 0.01 5.75
N ASN A 96 -3.17 -0.11 5.70
CA ASN A 96 -3.95 -0.48 6.88
C ASN A 96 -3.92 -1.98 7.20
N HIS A 97 -3.51 -2.84 6.27
CA HIS A 97 -3.33 -4.28 6.45
C HIS A 97 -1.90 -4.67 6.85
N ASP A 98 -0.90 -3.89 6.48
CA ASP A 98 0.51 -4.20 6.72
C ASP A 98 1.26 -3.11 7.52
N LEU A 99 0.54 -2.37 8.35
CA LEU A 99 1.07 -1.30 9.19
C LEU A 99 2.02 -1.77 10.32
N TRP A 100 2.01 -3.06 10.63
CA TRP A 100 2.70 -3.64 11.80
C TRP A 100 4.12 -4.13 11.47
N THR A 101 4.82 -3.40 10.60
CA THR A 101 6.24 -3.62 10.27
C THR A 101 7.14 -2.94 11.28
N PHE A 102 8.13 -3.65 11.83
CA PHE A 102 9.02 -3.14 12.88
C PHE A 102 10.51 -3.37 12.56
N GLY A 103 10.85 -3.39 11.29
CA GLY A 103 12.22 -3.50 10.80
C GLY A 103 12.63 -4.91 10.35
N GLY A 104 11.79 -5.93 10.56
CA GLY A 104 12.03 -7.27 10.03
C GLY A 104 12.01 -7.29 8.51
N LEU A 105 10.99 -6.65 7.93
CA LEU A 105 10.82 -6.55 6.48
C LEU A 105 12.02 -5.85 5.82
N SER A 106 12.39 -4.66 6.31
CA SER A 106 13.58 -3.93 5.79
C SER A 106 14.86 -4.75 5.92
N ARG A 107 15.06 -5.44 7.03
CA ARG A 107 16.26 -6.26 7.28
C ARG A 107 16.45 -7.37 6.26
N ILE A 108 15.37 -8.05 5.86
CA ILE A 108 15.46 -9.18 4.95
C ILE A 108 15.40 -8.80 3.48
N THR A 109 14.84 -7.63 3.14
CA THR A 109 14.67 -7.20 1.75
C THR A 109 15.54 -6.04 1.33
N GLY A 110 16.08 -5.25 2.28
CA GLY A 110 16.78 -4.01 1.97
C GLY A 110 15.88 -2.82 1.63
N MET A 111 14.55 -3.00 1.65
CA MET A 111 13.59 -1.93 1.33
C MET A 111 13.60 -0.81 2.35
N THR A 112 13.34 0.42 1.89
CA THR A 112 13.02 1.57 2.74
C THR A 112 11.55 1.56 3.11
N VAL A 113 11.20 1.48 4.40
CA VAL A 113 9.82 1.49 4.89
C VAL A 113 9.39 2.89 5.30
N HIS A 114 8.34 3.39 4.67
CA HIS A 114 7.71 4.67 4.96
C HIS A 114 6.47 4.49 5.84
N ARG A 115 6.45 5.15 7.00
CA ARG A 115 5.33 5.08 7.96
C ARG A 115 4.37 6.26 7.85
N ALA A 116 4.67 7.21 6.99
CA ALA A 116 3.88 8.42 6.76
C ALA A 116 3.87 8.73 5.25
N PRO A 117 2.88 9.49 4.79
CA PRO A 117 2.92 10.07 3.46
C PRO A 117 4.22 10.83 3.20
N CYS A 118 4.68 10.85 1.97
CA CYS A 118 5.86 11.62 1.61
C CYS A 118 5.65 12.42 0.32
N SER A 119 6.43 13.50 0.20
CA SER A 119 6.55 14.29 -1.01
C SER A 119 7.99 14.22 -1.49
N VAL A 120 8.19 13.83 -2.74
CA VAL A 120 9.51 13.71 -3.38
C VAL A 120 9.50 14.36 -4.75
N THR A 121 10.66 14.71 -5.26
CA THR A 121 10.83 15.14 -6.65
C THR A 121 11.49 14.02 -7.44
N LEU A 122 10.78 13.46 -8.42
CA LEU A 122 11.26 12.41 -9.31
C LEU A 122 11.20 12.93 -10.75
N TYR A 123 12.31 12.86 -11.47
CA TYR A 123 12.41 13.36 -12.85
C TYR A 123 11.83 14.77 -13.04
N GLY A 124 12.10 15.68 -12.08
CA GLY A 124 11.63 17.05 -12.11
C GLY A 124 10.15 17.25 -11.76
N LYS A 125 9.41 16.19 -11.43
CA LYS A 125 8.00 16.24 -11.01
C LYS A 125 7.89 16.09 -9.51
N ARG A 126 7.11 16.97 -8.88
CA ARG A 126 6.80 16.89 -7.46
C ARG A 126 5.63 15.94 -7.22
N ILE A 127 5.87 14.86 -6.48
CA ILE A 127 4.92 13.77 -6.29
C ILE A 127 4.58 13.63 -4.81
N TYR A 128 3.30 13.61 -4.50
CA TYR A 128 2.78 13.21 -3.19
C TYR A 128 2.38 11.74 -3.24
N MET A 129 2.83 10.95 -2.28
CA MET A 129 2.55 9.51 -2.18
C MET A 129 2.04 9.14 -0.79
N ALA A 130 0.99 8.36 -0.76
CA ALA A 130 0.44 7.75 0.45
C ALA A 130 -0.33 6.48 0.10
N HIS A 131 -0.55 5.58 1.07
CA HIS A 131 -1.51 4.49 0.84
C HIS A 131 -2.92 5.04 0.58
N GLY A 132 -3.39 5.98 1.41
CA GLY A 132 -4.67 6.65 1.21
C GLY A 132 -5.65 6.50 2.37
N ASP A 133 -5.46 5.51 3.24
CA ASP A 133 -6.30 5.28 4.41
C ASP A 133 -6.28 6.47 5.37
N GLY A 134 -7.45 6.94 5.76
CA GLY A 134 -7.62 8.06 6.70
C GLY A 134 -7.35 9.46 6.13
N LEU A 135 -7.12 9.61 4.84
CA LEU A 135 -7.02 10.92 4.19
C LEU A 135 -8.42 11.43 3.84
N VAL A 136 -9.11 11.99 4.84
CA VAL A 136 -10.48 12.50 4.69
C VAL A 136 -10.49 14.02 4.80
N PRO A 137 -10.84 14.76 3.71
CA PRO A 137 -10.88 16.22 3.73
C PRO A 137 -11.91 16.77 4.72
N SER A 138 -11.59 17.91 5.33
CA SER A 138 -12.46 18.56 6.32
C SER A 138 -13.79 19.00 5.72
N ASP A 139 -13.77 19.60 4.54
CA ASP A 139 -14.96 20.07 3.81
C ASP A 139 -15.86 18.90 3.39
N TYR A 140 -15.27 17.75 3.05
CA TYR A 140 -16.03 16.53 2.74
C TYR A 140 -16.74 16.00 3.98
N MET A 141 -16.05 15.92 5.13
CA MET A 141 -16.65 15.49 6.40
C MET A 141 -17.89 16.32 6.76
N GLN A 142 -17.85 17.63 6.60
CA GLN A 142 -18.95 18.53 6.94
C GLN A 142 -20.21 18.30 6.07
N ARG A 143 -20.03 17.86 4.82
CA ARG A 143 -21.14 17.59 3.88
C ARG A 143 -21.83 16.25 4.09
N LEU A 144 -21.23 15.35 4.84
CA LEU A 144 -21.77 14.02 5.07
C LEU A 144 -22.91 14.04 6.12
N PRO A 145 -23.88 13.10 6.01
CA PRO A 145 -24.85 12.86 7.08
C PRO A 145 -24.15 12.54 8.41
N GLN A 146 -24.76 12.96 9.53
CA GLN A 146 -24.17 12.82 10.87
C GLN A 146 -23.77 11.36 11.21
N ALA A 147 -24.58 10.38 10.81
CA ALA A 147 -24.26 8.96 11.00
C ALA A 147 -22.95 8.54 10.27
N SER A 148 -22.74 9.05 9.04
CA SER A 148 -21.51 8.82 8.27
C SER A 148 -20.31 9.50 8.90
N GLN A 149 -20.46 10.74 9.37
CA GLN A 149 -19.39 11.45 10.10
C GLN A 149 -18.98 10.68 11.35
N GLN A 150 -19.93 10.18 12.15
CA GLN A 150 -19.63 9.39 13.36
C GLN A 150 -18.91 8.09 13.02
N ARG A 151 -19.27 7.41 11.92
CA ARG A 151 -18.62 6.19 11.47
C ARG A 151 -17.16 6.46 11.06
N ILE A 152 -16.91 7.54 10.30
CA ILE A 152 -15.54 7.94 9.92
C ILE A 152 -14.73 8.32 11.15
N ARG A 153 -15.28 9.12 12.09
CA ARG A 153 -14.59 9.48 13.34
C ARG A 153 -14.19 8.24 14.15
N ARG A 154 -15.10 7.26 14.30
CA ARG A 154 -14.78 5.99 14.98
C ARG A 154 -13.66 5.23 14.29
N PHE A 155 -13.68 5.18 12.96
CA PHE A 155 -12.61 4.59 12.18
C PHE A 155 -11.28 5.32 12.41
N MET A 156 -11.28 6.66 12.39
CA MET A 156 -10.08 7.47 12.62
C MET A 156 -9.52 7.28 14.05
N HIS A 157 -10.38 7.18 15.06
CA HIS A 157 -9.93 6.85 16.43
C HIS A 157 -9.30 5.46 16.52
N LEU A 158 -9.91 4.46 15.89
CA LEU A 158 -9.37 3.10 15.85
C LEU A 158 -8.04 3.06 15.10
N ARG A 159 -7.94 3.75 13.97
CA ARG A 159 -6.70 3.92 13.21
C ARG A 159 -5.62 4.58 14.07
N ALA A 160 -5.93 5.68 14.75
CA ALA A 160 -4.99 6.34 15.67
C ALA A 160 -4.51 5.41 16.78
N LEU A 161 -5.40 4.58 17.35
CA LEU A 161 -5.03 3.57 18.34
C LEU A 161 -4.03 2.55 17.75
N PHE A 162 -4.28 2.03 16.56
CA PHE A 162 -3.39 1.05 15.91
C PHE A 162 -2.04 1.65 15.52
N HIS A 163 -1.98 2.94 15.25
CA HIS A 163 -0.73 3.66 15.00
C HIS A 163 -0.02 4.11 16.27
N HIS A 164 -0.68 4.02 17.43
CA HIS A 164 -0.09 4.46 18.70
C HIS A 164 1.06 3.52 19.14
N PRO A 165 2.26 4.04 19.43
CA PRO A 165 3.44 3.22 19.76
C PRO A 165 3.22 2.23 20.90
N ALA A 166 2.51 2.63 21.97
CA ALA A 166 2.23 1.74 23.11
C ALA A 166 1.29 0.60 22.72
N ALA A 167 0.26 0.86 21.90
CA ALA A 167 -0.63 -0.19 21.40
C ALA A 167 0.15 -1.15 20.48
N GLN A 168 0.99 -0.63 19.60
CA GLN A 168 1.85 -1.44 18.74
C GLN A 168 2.82 -2.31 19.56
N TRP A 169 3.45 -1.74 20.60
CA TRP A 169 4.32 -2.50 21.47
C TRP A 169 3.56 -3.62 22.19
N PHE A 170 2.40 -3.33 22.76
CA PHE A 170 1.56 -4.34 23.41
C PHE A 170 1.20 -5.50 22.47
N HIS A 171 0.74 -5.17 21.26
CA HIS A 171 0.41 -6.19 20.27
C HIS A 171 1.61 -7.03 19.83
N ARG A 172 2.81 -6.43 19.74
CA ARG A 172 4.06 -7.17 19.43
C ARG A 172 4.42 -8.24 20.46
N CYS A 173 3.97 -8.06 21.70
CA CYS A 173 4.21 -9.01 22.80
C CYS A 173 3.21 -10.18 22.79
N LEU A 174 2.13 -10.12 21.98
CA LEU A 174 1.16 -11.21 21.89
C LEU A 174 1.80 -12.47 21.28
N PRO A 175 1.37 -13.67 21.71
CA PRO A 175 1.71 -14.89 20.99
C PRO A 175 1.24 -14.81 19.53
N PRO A 176 2.07 -15.21 18.55
CA PRO A 176 1.73 -15.09 17.13
C PRO A 176 0.39 -15.74 16.77
N CYS A 177 0.06 -16.90 17.38
CA CYS A 177 -1.22 -17.58 17.12
C CYS A 177 -2.46 -16.74 17.45
N LEU A 178 -2.40 -15.89 18.47
CA LEU A 178 -3.52 -15.01 18.85
C LEU A 178 -3.58 -13.79 17.95
N GLY A 179 -2.44 -13.15 17.70
CA GLY A 179 -2.37 -11.97 16.83
C GLY A 179 -2.76 -12.30 15.39
N ASP A 180 -2.26 -13.40 14.86
CA ASP A 180 -2.59 -13.87 13.51
C ASP A 180 -4.07 -14.23 13.37
N ALA A 181 -4.65 -14.92 14.36
CA ALA A 181 -6.08 -15.25 14.34
C ALA A 181 -6.95 -14.00 14.29
N PHE A 182 -6.60 -12.97 15.07
CA PHE A 182 -7.27 -11.68 15.06
C PHE A 182 -7.10 -10.95 13.72
N GLY A 183 -5.85 -10.81 13.26
CA GLY A 183 -5.49 -10.08 12.04
C GLY A 183 -6.11 -10.70 10.78
N TYR A 184 -5.94 -12.00 10.58
CA TYR A 184 -6.56 -12.70 9.43
C TYR A 184 -8.08 -12.72 9.51
N GLY A 185 -8.67 -12.78 10.71
CA GLY A 185 -10.12 -12.66 10.90
C GLY A 185 -10.65 -11.30 10.46
N TRP A 186 -9.95 -10.23 10.83
CA TRP A 186 -10.28 -8.87 10.41
C TRP A 186 -10.10 -8.69 8.90
N ALA A 187 -8.94 -9.02 8.35
CA ALA A 187 -8.63 -8.91 6.94
C ALA A 187 -9.67 -9.66 6.09
N ARG A 188 -10.00 -10.91 6.45
CA ARG A 188 -11.04 -11.69 5.79
C ARG A 188 -12.40 -10.98 5.79
N LYS A 189 -12.83 -10.42 6.94
CA LYS A 189 -14.12 -9.71 7.04
C LYS A 189 -14.14 -8.47 6.16
N SER A 190 -13.05 -7.71 6.12
CA SER A 190 -12.89 -6.54 5.25
C SER A 190 -13.01 -6.94 3.78
N ARG A 191 -12.26 -7.96 3.37
CA ARG A 191 -12.21 -8.46 1.99
C ARG A 191 -13.54 -9.04 1.52
N MET A 192 -14.20 -9.85 2.34
CA MET A 192 -15.53 -10.39 2.03
C MET A 192 -16.57 -9.28 1.85
N LYS A 193 -16.49 -8.22 2.63
CA LYS A 193 -17.37 -7.07 2.46
C LYS A 193 -17.13 -6.37 1.12
N GLU A 194 -15.89 -6.19 0.73
CA GLU A 194 -15.51 -5.55 -0.53
C GLU A 194 -15.91 -6.37 -1.75
N LEU A 195 -15.69 -7.69 -1.73
CA LEU A 195 -16.10 -8.59 -2.79
C LEU A 195 -17.62 -8.61 -2.99
N ASN A 196 -18.39 -8.56 -1.89
CA ASN A 196 -19.86 -8.56 -1.92
C ASN A 196 -20.46 -7.18 -2.24
N HIS A 197 -19.72 -6.11 -1.94
CA HIS A 197 -20.16 -4.72 -2.13
C HIS A 197 -19.01 -3.92 -2.75
N PRO A 198 -18.76 -4.06 -4.06
CA PRO A 198 -17.73 -3.27 -4.74
C PRO A 198 -17.97 -1.78 -4.49
N CYS A 199 -16.92 -1.05 -4.18
CA CYS A 199 -16.97 0.39 -4.01
C CYS A 199 -16.56 1.07 -5.32
N PRO A 200 -17.48 1.36 -6.24
CA PRO A 200 -17.16 2.00 -7.50
C PRO A 200 -16.64 3.42 -7.28
N TYR A 201 -16.07 3.99 -8.31
CA TYR A 201 -15.70 5.41 -8.31
C TYR A 201 -16.92 6.28 -7.99
N LYS A 202 -16.79 7.12 -6.97
CA LYS A 202 -17.91 7.95 -6.45
C LYS A 202 -18.08 9.26 -7.24
N GLY A 203 -17.27 9.47 -8.26
CA GLY A 203 -17.20 10.74 -8.97
C GLY A 203 -16.29 11.76 -8.30
N GLU A 204 -15.80 12.69 -9.07
CA GLU A 204 -14.78 13.68 -8.70
C GLU A 204 -15.13 14.50 -7.44
N TYR A 205 -16.42 14.72 -7.17
CA TYR A 205 -16.90 15.53 -6.05
C TYR A 205 -17.19 14.72 -4.78
N ASN A 206 -17.05 13.37 -4.83
CA ASN A 206 -17.35 12.48 -3.71
C ASN A 206 -16.23 11.46 -3.44
N GLU A 207 -15.18 11.41 -4.27
CA GLU A 207 -14.03 10.54 -4.03
C GLU A 207 -13.06 11.20 -3.05
N GLU A 208 -12.92 10.62 -1.86
CA GLU A 208 -12.19 11.24 -0.74
C GLU A 208 -10.76 11.61 -1.10
N LEU A 209 -10.04 10.75 -1.83
CA LEU A 209 -8.64 10.98 -2.19
C LEU A 209 -8.48 12.07 -3.27
N VAL A 210 -9.45 12.18 -4.18
CA VAL A 210 -9.50 13.28 -5.15
C VAL A 210 -9.75 14.62 -4.44
N LEU A 211 -10.70 14.63 -3.50
CA LEU A 211 -11.00 15.81 -2.70
C LEU A 211 -9.84 16.21 -1.79
N PHE A 212 -9.12 15.22 -1.22
CA PHE A 212 -7.90 15.47 -0.46
C PHE A 212 -6.84 16.19 -1.32
N ALA A 213 -6.56 15.67 -2.51
CA ALA A 213 -5.60 16.30 -3.42
C ALA A 213 -6.00 17.74 -3.79
N LYS A 214 -7.29 17.98 -4.07
CA LYS A 214 -7.81 19.33 -4.31
C LYS A 214 -7.66 20.27 -3.11
N GLU A 215 -7.86 19.75 -1.88
CA GLU A 215 -7.63 20.53 -0.66
C GLU A 215 -6.14 20.87 -0.49
N GLN A 216 -5.22 19.94 -0.81
CA GLN A 216 -3.78 20.23 -0.81
C GLN A 216 -3.41 21.34 -1.82
N GLU A 217 -3.91 21.25 -3.04
CA GLU A 217 -3.70 22.28 -4.08
C GLU A 217 -4.22 23.67 -3.61
N LYS A 218 -5.43 23.71 -3.07
CA LYS A 218 -6.05 24.93 -2.52
C LYS A 218 -5.24 25.54 -1.38
N ASN A 219 -4.61 24.70 -0.54
CA ASN A 219 -3.79 25.13 0.59
C ASN A 219 -2.34 25.48 0.20
N GLY A 220 -1.99 25.43 -1.08
CA GLY A 220 -0.67 25.78 -1.59
C GLY A 220 0.35 24.63 -1.55
N ASN A 221 -0.03 23.43 -1.10
CA ASN A 221 0.79 22.22 -1.11
C ASN A 221 0.75 21.54 -2.49
N ARG A 222 1.22 22.25 -3.51
CA ARG A 222 1.08 21.86 -4.92
C ARG A 222 2.01 20.69 -5.29
N HIS A 223 1.47 19.73 -6.06
CA HIS A 223 2.21 18.61 -6.63
C HIS A 223 1.77 18.38 -8.09
N ASP A 224 2.68 17.85 -8.91
CA ASP A 224 2.32 17.42 -10.27
C ASP A 224 1.47 16.13 -10.23
N TYR A 225 1.77 15.23 -9.29
CA TYR A 225 1.06 13.97 -9.12
C TYR A 225 0.75 13.69 -7.65
N TYR A 226 -0.47 13.23 -7.40
CA TYR A 226 -0.92 12.63 -6.14
C TYR A 226 -1.20 11.16 -6.39
N ILE A 227 -0.41 10.26 -5.81
CA ILE A 227 -0.48 8.81 -6.08
C ILE A 227 -0.95 8.09 -4.82
N PHE A 228 -2.03 7.30 -4.98
CA PHE A 228 -2.66 6.57 -3.88
C PHE A 228 -3.01 5.14 -4.27
N GLY A 229 -3.07 4.24 -3.26
CA GLY A 229 -3.72 2.95 -3.30
C GLY A 229 -5.08 2.96 -2.62
N HIS A 230 -5.37 1.92 -1.80
CA HIS A 230 -6.48 1.80 -0.85
C HIS A 230 -7.89 1.69 -1.45
N ARG A 231 -8.15 2.31 -2.57
CA ARG A 231 -9.49 2.38 -3.14
C ARG A 231 -9.84 1.24 -4.09
N HIS A 232 -8.85 0.47 -4.53
CA HIS A 232 -8.98 -0.63 -5.49
C HIS A 232 -9.73 -0.23 -6.77
N ILE A 233 -9.57 1.00 -7.19
CA ILE A 233 -10.05 1.54 -8.45
C ILE A 233 -8.87 2.17 -9.19
N ASP A 234 -8.80 1.98 -10.46
CA ASP A 234 -7.84 2.62 -11.35
C ASP A 234 -8.41 3.96 -11.82
N LEU A 235 -7.69 5.02 -11.55
CA LEU A 235 -8.10 6.37 -11.93
C LEU A 235 -6.88 7.22 -12.28
N ASP A 236 -6.97 7.91 -13.40
CA ASP A 236 -6.05 8.96 -13.79
C ASP A 236 -6.87 10.22 -14.09
N LEU A 237 -6.88 11.16 -13.16
CA LEU A 237 -7.74 12.33 -13.20
C LEU A 237 -6.92 13.62 -13.07
N MET A 238 -7.03 14.51 -14.05
CA MET A 238 -6.52 15.88 -13.98
C MET A 238 -7.43 16.71 -13.06
N ILE A 239 -6.88 17.23 -11.97
CA ILE A 239 -7.61 18.08 -11.00
C ILE A 239 -7.33 19.57 -11.17
N THR A 240 -6.18 19.93 -11.77
CA THR A 240 -5.81 21.27 -12.23
C THR A 240 -5.03 21.14 -13.54
N PRO A 241 -4.75 22.21 -14.29
CA PRO A 241 -3.94 22.14 -15.51
C PRO A 241 -2.53 21.55 -15.32
N SER A 242 -2.04 21.48 -14.07
CA SER A 242 -0.70 20.97 -13.74
C SER A 242 -0.68 19.84 -12.73
N ALA A 243 -1.83 19.43 -12.18
CA ALA A 243 -1.90 18.41 -11.12
C ALA A 243 -2.85 17.26 -11.49
N ARG A 244 -2.41 16.02 -11.27
CA ARG A 244 -3.17 14.80 -11.53
C ARG A 244 -3.25 13.92 -10.27
N VAL A 245 -4.38 13.26 -10.09
CA VAL A 245 -4.59 12.22 -9.09
C VAL A 245 -4.54 10.87 -9.78
N ILE A 246 -3.71 9.98 -9.25
CA ILE A 246 -3.58 8.61 -9.71
C ILE A 246 -4.01 7.68 -8.58
N LEU A 247 -5.05 6.88 -8.81
CA LEU A 247 -5.39 5.76 -7.95
C LEU A 247 -4.91 4.49 -8.67
N LEU A 248 -4.08 3.71 -7.98
CA LEU A 248 -3.31 2.62 -8.62
C LEU A 248 -4.12 1.35 -8.93
N GLY A 249 -5.38 1.29 -8.45
CA GLY A 249 -6.16 0.06 -8.58
C GLY A 249 -5.73 -1.00 -7.57
N ASP A 250 -5.58 -2.23 -8.03
CA ASP A 250 -5.12 -3.36 -7.23
C ASP A 250 -4.32 -4.38 -8.06
N MET A 251 -3.60 -5.26 -7.35
CA MET A 251 -2.76 -6.31 -7.93
C MET A 251 -3.34 -7.72 -7.76
N PHE A 252 -4.68 -7.85 -7.72
CA PHE A 252 -5.35 -9.16 -7.65
C PHE A 252 -6.57 -9.28 -8.57
N LYS A 253 -7.22 -8.15 -8.93
CA LYS A 253 -8.39 -8.11 -9.81
C LYS A 253 -8.12 -7.26 -11.06
N LEU A 254 -7.72 -6.01 -10.86
CA LEU A 254 -7.46 -5.05 -11.95
C LEU A 254 -6.07 -5.23 -12.55
N TRP A 255 -5.09 -5.64 -11.76
CA TRP A 255 -3.70 -5.80 -12.17
C TRP A 255 -3.11 -4.52 -12.75
N THR A 256 -3.38 -3.39 -12.10
CA THR A 256 -2.96 -2.07 -12.55
C THR A 256 -1.80 -1.53 -11.72
N PHE A 257 -0.89 -0.86 -12.40
CA PHE A 257 0.25 -0.19 -11.79
C PHE A 257 0.54 1.12 -12.55
N ALA A 258 1.30 2.03 -11.98
CA ALA A 258 1.75 3.20 -12.69
C ALA A 258 3.25 3.11 -13.01
N ARG A 259 3.63 3.64 -14.17
CA ARG A 259 5.01 3.74 -14.64
C ARG A 259 5.36 5.18 -14.97
N MET A 260 6.50 5.64 -14.46
CA MET A 260 7.03 6.97 -14.76
C MET A 260 8.30 6.86 -15.60
N THR A 261 8.32 7.58 -16.68
CA THR A 261 9.48 7.67 -17.59
C THR A 261 10.43 8.79 -17.17
N GLU A 262 11.65 8.80 -17.68
CA GLU A 262 12.66 9.80 -17.32
C GLU A 262 12.31 11.25 -17.73
N ASN A 263 11.38 11.41 -18.66
CA ASN A 263 10.82 12.73 -19.00
C ASN A 263 9.74 13.22 -18.03
N GLY A 264 9.46 12.45 -16.94
CA GLY A 264 8.47 12.80 -15.94
C GLY A 264 7.01 12.49 -16.32
N GLU A 265 6.79 11.76 -17.42
CA GLU A 265 5.45 11.29 -17.79
C GLU A 265 5.08 10.05 -16.99
N LEU A 266 3.89 10.08 -16.35
CA LEU A 266 3.35 8.99 -15.55
C LEU A 266 2.08 8.45 -16.22
N LYS A 267 2.01 7.12 -16.36
CA LYS A 267 0.87 6.40 -16.98
C LYS A 267 0.44 5.22 -16.11
N LEU A 268 -0.88 4.99 -16.03
CA LEU A 268 -1.44 3.72 -15.56
C LEU A 268 -1.34 2.68 -16.68
N GLU A 269 -0.92 1.48 -16.32
CA GLU A 269 -0.78 0.33 -17.21
C GLU A 269 -1.37 -0.91 -16.56
N ASN A 270 -1.83 -1.87 -17.38
CA ASN A 270 -2.36 -3.15 -16.92
C ASN A 270 -1.30 -4.23 -17.13
N TYR A 271 -1.20 -5.16 -16.18
CA TYR A 271 -0.42 -6.37 -16.31
C TYR A 271 -1.30 -7.52 -16.78
N GLU A 272 -1.08 -7.97 -17.99
CA GLU A 272 -1.79 -9.08 -18.62
C GLU A 272 -1.31 -10.47 -18.19
#